data_9a0bca9b6102afeef4c61d893f2d3120
#
_entry.id   9a0bca9b6102afeef4c61d893f2d3120
#
_cell.length_a   1.000
_cell.length_b   1.000
_cell.length_c   1.000
_cell.angle_alpha   90.00
_cell.angle_beta   90.00
_cell.angle_gamma   90.00
#
_symmetry.space_group_name_H-M   'P 1'
#
loop_
_entity.id
_entity.type
_entity.pdbx_description
1 polymer ?
#
loop_
_entity_poly.entity_id
_entity_poly.type
_entity_poly.pdbx_seq_one_letter_code
_entity_poly.pdbx_strand_id
1 'polypeptide(L)'
;MNLGRICKLGVASMVSAVAVILSVSLVSAASFTLKIGSGQPMMPLEPINQAHHYLVPTIEKRVAAETSHKVKFIKLWNTVSGPFDVLENVQKKLFDIGLFCACFEPTKTTQLAFHFYVPMVTDDPMTQLRITNKTYKEFPEWEGDVKKFNQWVVGKGTFSSYGLGTKFGWKKMSDLSGHKIAGAGLNLPWLKLLSGVTVIQTNLNEAYNSLQSGVYEGVVIFPPAWKGFKLDEPAKFYTEVGWGATTLYQMTMNMDSWAKLPKEVQKIFHEERAKWEVKTAELATKKYGSSLKALKKDGSTLYKLPYDQRKAMAQAYDGWANDSAKMLDKKGLPGSKLFKRYLEIAEQDGIKLPHKYNIK
;
A
#
# COMPACT_ATOMS: atom_id res chain seq x y z
N MET A 1 31.79 -90.57 -49.27
CA MET A 1 32.25 -90.71 -47.84
C MET A 1 32.00 -89.39 -47.12
N ASN A 2 31.22 -89.46 -46.03
CA ASN A 2 31.03 -88.52 -44.97
C ASN A 2 30.37 -87.13 -45.21
N LEU A 3 29.10 -87.03 -45.00
CA LEU A 3 28.44 -86.61 -43.72
C LEU A 3 28.77 -85.19 -43.29
N GLY A 4 27.85 -84.25 -43.57
CA GLY A 4 27.82 -82.91 -43.10
C GLY A 4 26.64 -82.74 -42.13
N ARG A 5 26.89 -82.15 -41.03
CA ARG A 5 25.92 -81.83 -39.97
C ARG A 5 25.24 -80.47 -40.20
N ILE A 6 23.93 -80.47 -40.15
CA ILE A 6 23.07 -79.29 -40.12
C ILE A 6 23.14 -78.68 -38.78
N CYS A 7 23.52 -77.40 -38.63
CA CYS A 7 23.39 -76.63 -37.41
C CYS A 7 22.14 -75.75 -37.51
N LYS A 8 21.16 -76.00 -36.65
CA LYS A 8 19.99 -75.15 -36.45
C LYS A 8 20.39 -73.95 -35.62
N LEU A 9 20.27 -72.74 -36.15
CA LEU A 9 20.35 -71.49 -35.41
C LEU A 9 18.94 -71.17 -34.84
N GLY A 10 18.89 -71.26 -33.51
CA GLY A 10 17.73 -70.74 -32.74
C GLY A 10 17.83 -69.23 -32.58
N VAL A 11 16.86 -68.49 -33.06
CA VAL A 11 16.72 -67.06 -32.82
C VAL A 11 16.03 -66.87 -31.49
N ALA A 12 16.82 -66.46 -30.48
CA ALA A 12 16.27 -66.01 -29.19
C ALA A 12 15.83 -64.55 -29.31
N SER A 13 14.52 -64.30 -29.33
CA SER A 13 13.94 -62.98 -29.28
C SER A 13 14.06 -62.45 -27.82
N MET A 14 14.97 -61.50 -27.58
CA MET A 14 15.07 -60.73 -26.36
C MET A 14 13.96 -59.61 -26.40
N VAL A 15 12.90 -59.80 -25.66
CA VAL A 15 11.93 -58.74 -25.37
C VAL A 15 12.49 -57.90 -24.23
N SER A 16 13.07 -56.74 -24.61
CA SER A 16 13.47 -55.71 -23.63
C SER A 16 12.24 -54.97 -23.13
N ALA A 17 11.78 -55.29 -21.94
CA ALA A 17 10.75 -54.52 -21.24
C ALA A 17 11.41 -53.21 -20.73
N VAL A 18 11.13 -52.08 -21.40
CA VAL A 18 11.48 -50.75 -20.93
C VAL A 18 10.49 -50.38 -19.81
N ALA A 19 10.89 -50.55 -18.57
CA ALA A 19 10.17 -50.04 -17.43
C ALA A 19 10.33 -48.52 -17.41
N VAL A 20 9.32 -47.76 -17.85
CA VAL A 20 9.18 -46.32 -17.64
C VAL A 20 8.90 -46.10 -16.17
N ILE A 21 9.94 -45.82 -15.37
CA ILE A 21 9.81 -45.38 -13.99
C ILE A 21 9.30 -43.94 -14.05
N LEU A 22 7.98 -43.79 -13.95
CA LEU A 22 7.36 -42.51 -13.61
C LEU A 22 7.82 -42.10 -12.19
N SER A 23 8.85 -41.27 -12.11
CA SER A 23 9.26 -40.63 -10.88
C SER A 23 8.14 -39.67 -10.46
N VAL A 24 7.14 -40.19 -9.76
CA VAL A 24 6.21 -39.36 -9.00
C VAL A 24 7.03 -38.72 -7.89
N SER A 25 7.45 -37.47 -8.10
CA SER A 25 8.03 -36.68 -7.04
C SER A 25 6.96 -36.54 -5.95
N LEU A 26 7.10 -37.32 -4.87
CA LEU A 26 6.30 -37.17 -3.67
C LEU A 26 6.53 -35.76 -3.15
N VAL A 27 5.66 -34.83 -3.48
CA VAL A 27 5.65 -33.50 -2.88
C VAL A 27 5.33 -33.70 -1.42
N SER A 28 6.35 -33.60 -0.57
CA SER A 28 6.18 -33.74 0.88
C SER A 28 5.28 -32.65 1.41
N ALA A 29 4.23 -33.04 2.13
CA ALA A 29 3.34 -32.11 2.81
C ALA A 29 4.14 -31.30 3.84
N ALA A 30 4.12 -29.99 3.74
CA ALA A 30 4.80 -29.07 4.66
C ALA A 30 3.80 -28.09 5.30
N SER A 31 4.07 -27.74 6.55
CA SER A 31 3.32 -26.70 7.27
C SER A 31 4.18 -25.47 7.47
N PHE A 32 3.65 -24.31 7.11
CA PHE A 32 4.30 -23.01 7.26
C PHE A 32 3.52 -22.14 8.23
N THR A 33 4.19 -21.60 9.22
CA THR A 33 3.63 -20.55 10.09
C THR A 33 4.28 -19.23 9.74
N LEU A 34 3.48 -18.27 9.29
CA LEU A 34 3.93 -16.94 8.89
C LEU A 34 3.41 -15.90 9.88
N LYS A 35 4.30 -15.02 10.33
CA LYS A 35 3.92 -13.86 11.14
C LYS A 35 3.60 -12.69 10.19
N ILE A 36 2.39 -12.16 10.28
CA ILE A 36 1.97 -10.97 9.55
C ILE A 36 1.65 -9.86 10.55
N GLY A 37 2.22 -8.68 10.37
CA GLY A 37 2.10 -7.62 11.35
C GLY A 37 2.06 -6.21 10.78
N SER A 38 1.68 -5.27 11.64
CA SER A 38 1.66 -3.84 11.38
C SER A 38 1.88 -3.08 12.68
N GLY A 39 2.47 -1.90 12.59
CA GLY A 39 2.57 -0.95 13.70
C GLY A 39 1.31 -0.13 13.93
N GLN A 40 0.21 -0.47 13.26
CA GLN A 40 -1.08 0.20 13.36
C GLN A 40 -2.22 -0.82 13.58
N PRO A 41 -3.34 -0.41 14.19
CA PRO A 41 -4.46 -1.30 14.44
C PRO A 41 -5.19 -1.70 13.14
N MET A 42 -5.87 -2.86 13.18
CA MET A 42 -6.65 -3.34 12.05
C MET A 42 -7.78 -2.39 11.65
N MET A 43 -8.47 -1.84 12.62
CA MET A 43 -9.52 -0.85 12.41
C MET A 43 -9.02 0.55 12.76
N PRO A 44 -9.38 1.56 12.00
CA PRO A 44 -10.26 1.58 10.81
C PRO A 44 -9.54 1.42 9.46
N LEU A 45 -8.27 0.98 9.43
CA LEU A 45 -7.41 1.01 8.24
C LEU A 45 -7.75 -0.10 7.25
N GLU A 46 -8.21 0.28 6.06
CA GLU A 46 -8.71 -0.63 5.03
C GLU A 46 -7.70 -1.70 4.60
N PRO A 47 -6.40 -1.40 4.37
CA PRO A 47 -5.44 -2.42 3.97
C PRO A 47 -5.24 -3.51 5.01
N ILE A 48 -5.11 -3.13 6.31
CA ILE A 48 -4.97 -4.10 7.41
C ILE A 48 -6.26 -4.89 7.59
N ASN A 49 -7.41 -4.20 7.50
CA ASN A 49 -8.73 -4.84 7.59
C ASN A 49 -8.90 -5.93 6.53
N GLN A 50 -8.58 -5.61 5.25
CA GLN A 50 -8.66 -6.58 4.16
C GLN A 50 -7.59 -7.68 4.24
N ALA A 51 -6.41 -7.40 4.81
CA ALA A 51 -5.45 -8.45 5.10
C ALA A 51 -5.98 -9.43 6.15
N HIS A 52 -6.63 -8.92 7.22
CA HIS A 52 -7.17 -9.72 8.31
C HIS A 52 -8.38 -10.56 7.89
N HIS A 53 -9.36 -9.95 7.22
CA HIS A 53 -10.66 -10.56 6.95
C HIS A 53 -10.77 -11.27 5.60
N TYR A 54 -9.89 -10.93 4.65
CA TYR A 54 -9.91 -11.49 3.31
C TYR A 54 -8.63 -12.26 2.97
N LEU A 55 -7.48 -11.58 2.88
CA LEU A 55 -6.26 -12.16 2.31
C LEU A 55 -5.78 -13.38 3.11
N VAL A 56 -5.60 -13.22 4.42
CA VAL A 56 -5.09 -14.27 5.31
C VAL A 56 -6.00 -15.50 5.29
N PRO A 57 -7.31 -15.42 5.60
CA PRO A 57 -8.16 -16.62 5.62
C PRO A 57 -8.33 -17.23 4.23
N THR A 58 -8.25 -16.43 3.15
CA THR A 58 -8.35 -16.93 1.78
C THR A 58 -7.10 -17.73 1.40
N ILE A 59 -5.90 -17.24 1.73
CA ILE A 59 -4.65 -17.98 1.49
C ILE A 59 -4.64 -19.28 2.28
N GLU A 60 -4.96 -19.26 3.59
CA GLU A 60 -5.03 -20.47 4.42
C GLU A 60 -5.98 -21.52 3.82
N LYS A 61 -7.18 -21.09 3.44
CA LYS A 61 -8.21 -21.97 2.84
C LYS A 61 -7.75 -22.53 1.49
N ARG A 62 -7.24 -21.68 0.60
CA ARG A 62 -6.83 -22.12 -0.75
C ARG A 62 -5.62 -23.05 -0.72
N VAL A 63 -4.60 -22.74 0.11
CA VAL A 63 -3.43 -23.61 0.25
C VAL A 63 -3.86 -25.00 0.74
N ALA A 64 -4.73 -25.08 1.74
CA ALA A 64 -5.23 -26.36 2.26
C ALA A 64 -6.08 -27.13 1.26
N ALA A 65 -6.80 -26.44 0.35
CA ALA A 65 -7.69 -27.06 -0.63
C ALA A 65 -7.01 -27.42 -1.95
N GLU A 66 -6.01 -26.65 -2.37
CA GLU A 66 -5.41 -26.72 -3.71
C GLU A 66 -4.01 -27.34 -3.71
N THR A 67 -3.41 -27.57 -2.53
CA THR A 67 -2.05 -28.13 -2.40
C THR A 67 -1.99 -29.20 -1.31
N SER A 68 -0.85 -29.92 -1.23
CA SER A 68 -0.56 -30.83 -0.09
C SER A 68 -0.08 -30.08 1.15
N HIS A 69 0.11 -28.76 1.08
CA HIS A 69 0.69 -27.93 2.12
C HIS A 69 -0.36 -27.28 3.03
N LYS A 70 0.14 -26.73 4.15
CA LYS A 70 -0.68 -25.90 5.06
C LYS A 70 0.08 -24.60 5.34
N VAL A 71 -0.64 -23.49 5.33
CA VAL A 71 -0.13 -22.18 5.78
C VAL A 71 -1.02 -21.72 6.93
N LYS A 72 -0.42 -21.22 7.99
CA LYS A 72 -1.09 -20.61 9.14
C LYS A 72 -0.48 -19.25 9.41
N PHE A 73 -1.30 -18.24 9.71
CA PHE A 73 -0.83 -16.90 10.03
C PHE A 73 -1.00 -16.57 11.52
N ILE A 74 0.05 -15.98 12.10
CA ILE A 74 0.00 -15.29 13.38
C ILE A 74 -0.14 -13.80 13.06
N LYS A 75 -1.28 -13.21 13.44
CA LYS A 75 -1.64 -11.83 13.14
C LYS A 75 -1.24 -10.91 14.30
N LEU A 76 -0.36 -9.94 14.04
CA LEU A 76 0.28 -9.07 15.02
C LEU A 76 0.00 -7.59 14.68
N TRP A 77 -1.25 -7.17 14.86
CA TRP A 77 -1.68 -5.81 14.55
C TRP A 77 -1.49 -4.88 15.75
N ASN A 78 -0.59 -3.89 15.63
CA ASN A 78 -0.30 -2.88 16.68
C ASN A 78 0.09 -3.49 18.04
N THR A 79 0.78 -4.62 18.05
CA THR A 79 1.12 -5.35 19.29
C THR A 79 2.61 -5.37 19.61
N VAL A 80 3.46 -5.53 18.58
CA VAL A 80 4.91 -5.77 18.78
C VAL A 80 5.78 -4.80 17.96
N SER A 81 5.18 -3.83 17.29
CA SER A 81 5.90 -2.86 16.44
C SER A 81 5.22 -1.51 16.50
N GLY A 82 5.99 -0.44 16.49
CA GLY A 82 5.54 0.91 16.18
C GLY A 82 5.31 1.10 14.67
N PRO A 83 4.60 2.18 14.25
CA PRO A 83 4.32 2.43 12.84
C PRO A 83 5.56 2.77 12.00
N PHE A 84 6.67 3.16 12.64
CA PHE A 84 7.94 3.56 12.00
C PHE A 84 9.00 2.45 11.97
N ASP A 85 8.69 1.24 12.46
CA ASP A 85 9.69 0.17 12.65
C ASP A 85 9.39 -1.09 11.82
N VAL A 86 8.27 -1.10 11.07
CA VAL A 86 7.76 -2.31 10.40
C VAL A 86 8.72 -2.81 9.34
N LEU A 87 9.36 -1.91 8.58
CA LEU A 87 10.31 -2.27 7.54
C LEU A 87 11.50 -3.06 8.09
N GLU A 88 12.11 -2.57 9.17
CA GLU A 88 13.22 -3.24 9.87
C GLU A 88 12.77 -4.52 10.57
N ASN A 89 11.56 -4.56 11.10
CA ASN A 89 11.02 -5.74 11.76
C ASN A 89 10.77 -6.90 10.78
N VAL A 90 10.41 -6.60 9.52
CA VAL A 90 10.37 -7.60 8.45
C VAL A 90 11.80 -8.04 8.06
N GLN A 91 12.73 -7.10 7.95
CA GLN A 91 14.13 -7.43 7.66
C GLN A 91 14.72 -8.39 8.72
N LYS A 92 14.45 -8.13 9.99
CA LYS A 92 14.92 -8.93 11.14
C LYS A 92 14.08 -10.19 11.39
N LYS A 93 13.03 -10.46 10.58
CA LYS A 93 12.11 -11.60 10.74
C LYS A 93 11.30 -11.61 12.04
N LEU A 94 11.11 -10.45 12.66
CA LEU A 94 10.08 -10.31 13.69
C LEU A 94 8.69 -10.54 13.07
N PHE A 95 8.49 -10.02 11.83
CA PHE A 95 7.43 -10.39 10.92
C PHE A 95 7.99 -11.09 9.68
N ASP A 96 7.27 -12.06 9.11
CA ASP A 96 7.53 -12.57 7.76
C ASP A 96 6.92 -11.62 6.72
N ILE A 97 5.76 -11.02 7.05
CA ILE A 97 5.01 -10.08 6.23
C ILE A 97 4.69 -8.84 7.06
N GLY A 98 5.01 -7.68 6.55
CA GLY A 98 4.72 -6.39 7.18
C GLY A 98 3.76 -5.53 6.36
N LEU A 99 2.86 -4.84 7.03
CA LEU A 99 2.01 -3.80 6.45
C LEU A 99 2.37 -2.45 7.06
N PHE A 100 2.79 -1.50 6.24
CA PHE A 100 3.19 -0.17 6.68
C PHE A 100 2.92 0.91 5.63
N CYS A 101 2.80 2.17 6.08
CA CYS A 101 2.79 3.31 5.18
C CYS A 101 4.21 3.64 4.72
N ALA A 102 4.48 3.60 3.41
CA ALA A 102 5.74 4.10 2.86
C ALA A 102 5.98 5.58 3.21
N CYS A 103 4.92 6.31 3.56
CA CYS A 103 4.99 7.70 4.02
C CYS A 103 5.80 7.91 5.31
N PHE A 104 5.95 6.88 6.14
CA PHE A 104 6.72 6.93 7.39
C PHE A 104 8.21 6.69 7.19
N GLU A 105 8.59 6.15 6.04
CA GLU A 105 9.98 5.84 5.67
C GLU A 105 10.43 6.59 4.40
N PRO A 106 10.28 7.94 4.33
CA PRO A 106 10.44 8.70 3.09
C PRO A 106 11.86 8.65 2.51
N THR A 107 12.86 8.37 3.34
CA THR A 107 14.26 8.24 2.90
C THR A 107 14.60 6.84 2.40
N LYS A 108 13.90 5.82 2.89
CA LYS A 108 14.13 4.41 2.60
C LYS A 108 13.22 3.87 1.48
N THR A 109 12.02 4.42 1.37
CA THR A 109 10.98 3.95 0.43
C THR A 109 10.48 5.07 -0.48
N THR A 110 11.41 5.84 -1.01
CA THR A 110 11.13 7.07 -1.78
C THR A 110 10.29 6.84 -3.02
N GLN A 111 10.53 5.76 -3.74
CA GLN A 111 9.80 5.43 -4.96
C GLN A 111 8.39 4.90 -4.67
N LEU A 112 8.22 4.15 -3.58
CA LEU A 112 6.92 3.61 -3.16
C LEU A 112 5.94 4.70 -2.72
N ALA A 113 6.45 5.88 -2.37
CA ALA A 113 5.68 7.00 -1.85
C ALA A 113 5.47 8.13 -2.88
N PHE A 114 5.79 7.93 -4.16
CA PHE A 114 5.84 9.02 -5.16
C PHE A 114 4.54 9.83 -5.29
N HIS A 115 3.37 9.23 -5.05
CA HIS A 115 2.07 9.92 -5.11
C HIS A 115 1.97 11.08 -4.12
N PHE A 116 2.66 11.02 -2.98
CA PHE A 116 2.67 12.12 -2.01
C PHE A 116 3.40 13.34 -2.51
N TYR A 117 4.36 13.14 -3.43
CA TYR A 117 5.10 14.24 -4.03
C TYR A 117 4.29 14.96 -5.12
N VAL A 118 3.23 14.32 -5.63
CA VAL A 118 2.31 14.88 -6.64
C VAL A 118 0.87 14.69 -6.14
N PRO A 119 0.42 15.47 -5.13
CA PRO A 119 -0.92 15.34 -4.55
C PRO A 119 -2.01 15.85 -5.50
N MET A 120 -3.28 15.66 -5.13
CA MET A 120 -4.47 16.19 -5.82
C MET A 120 -4.71 15.63 -7.24
N VAL A 121 -4.19 14.44 -7.54
CA VAL A 121 -4.39 13.82 -8.87
C VAL A 121 -5.79 13.22 -8.96
N THR A 122 -6.20 12.37 -8.05
CA THR A 122 -7.56 11.80 -8.02
C THR A 122 -8.03 11.52 -6.60
N ASP A 123 -9.32 11.74 -6.36
CA ASP A 123 -9.96 11.42 -5.07
C ASP A 123 -10.54 10.00 -5.05
N ASP A 124 -10.59 9.33 -6.22
CA ASP A 124 -11.16 7.99 -6.35
C ASP A 124 -10.10 6.89 -6.14
N PRO A 125 -10.27 6.02 -5.10
CA PRO A 125 -9.31 4.96 -4.79
C PRO A 125 -9.10 3.94 -5.91
N MET A 126 -10.16 3.60 -6.65
CA MET A 126 -10.04 2.62 -7.74
C MET A 126 -9.22 3.18 -8.91
N THR A 127 -9.44 4.43 -9.25
CA THR A 127 -8.67 5.15 -10.25
C THR A 127 -7.21 5.30 -9.80
N GLN A 128 -6.98 5.67 -8.54
CA GLN A 128 -5.62 5.77 -7.98
C GLN A 128 -4.87 4.42 -8.08
N LEU A 129 -5.50 3.32 -7.70
CA LEU A 129 -4.91 1.99 -7.83
C LEU A 129 -4.57 1.68 -9.30
N ARG A 130 -5.49 1.96 -10.22
CA ARG A 130 -5.31 1.68 -11.65
C ARG A 130 -4.14 2.45 -12.25
N ILE A 131 -4.07 3.77 -12.03
CA ILE A 131 -2.99 4.60 -12.58
C ILE A 131 -1.64 4.26 -11.93
N THR A 132 -1.61 3.95 -10.64
CA THR A 132 -0.40 3.50 -9.95
C THR A 132 0.10 2.18 -10.53
N ASN A 133 -0.77 1.20 -10.74
CA ASN A 133 -0.38 -0.10 -11.30
C ASN A 133 0.12 0.02 -12.74
N LYS A 134 -0.50 0.90 -13.57
CA LYS A 134 0.02 1.21 -14.91
C LYS A 134 1.42 1.83 -14.84
N THR A 135 1.61 2.79 -13.94
CA THR A 135 2.91 3.46 -13.77
C THR A 135 3.99 2.48 -13.34
N TYR A 136 3.75 1.68 -12.31
CA TYR A 136 4.75 0.71 -11.83
C TYR A 136 5.06 -0.41 -12.82
N LYS A 137 4.14 -0.74 -13.72
CA LYS A 137 4.44 -1.69 -14.80
C LYS A 137 5.52 -1.16 -15.76
N GLU A 138 5.60 0.15 -15.95
CA GLU A 138 6.60 0.80 -16.79
C GLU A 138 7.91 1.12 -16.03
N PHE A 139 7.89 1.11 -14.69
CA PHE A 139 9.02 1.43 -13.81
C PHE A 139 9.25 0.32 -12.78
N PRO A 140 9.71 -0.87 -13.17
CA PRO A 140 9.85 -2.01 -12.27
C PRO A 140 10.91 -1.81 -11.16
N GLU A 141 11.80 -0.84 -11.30
CA GLU A 141 12.81 -0.47 -10.31
C GLU A 141 12.24 0.09 -8.99
N TRP A 142 10.97 0.47 -8.95
CA TRP A 142 10.28 0.95 -7.74
C TRP A 142 10.34 -0.03 -6.56
N GLU A 143 10.45 -1.32 -6.83
CA GLU A 143 10.65 -2.35 -5.80
C GLU A 143 12.05 -2.34 -5.19
N GLY A 144 13.01 -1.66 -5.84
CA GLY A 144 14.40 -1.58 -5.38
C GLY A 144 14.55 -1.01 -3.97
N ASP A 145 13.62 -0.14 -3.57
CA ASP A 145 13.63 0.45 -2.24
C ASP A 145 13.58 -0.62 -1.13
N VAL A 146 12.70 -1.61 -1.24
CA VAL A 146 12.53 -2.64 -0.20
C VAL A 146 13.47 -3.83 -0.38
N LYS A 147 13.99 -4.05 -1.59
CA LYS A 147 14.99 -5.11 -1.84
C LYS A 147 16.25 -4.92 -0.99
N LYS A 148 16.65 -3.68 -0.72
CA LYS A 148 17.78 -3.33 0.18
C LYS A 148 17.56 -3.83 1.62
N PHE A 149 16.32 -4.08 2.02
CA PHE A 149 15.91 -4.61 3.32
C PHE A 149 15.55 -6.10 3.25
N ASN A 150 16.02 -6.83 2.23
CA ASN A 150 15.70 -8.23 1.98
C ASN A 150 14.19 -8.49 1.90
N GLN A 151 13.46 -7.60 1.21
CA GLN A 151 12.00 -7.69 1.05
C GLN A 151 11.59 -7.53 -0.40
N TRP A 152 10.41 -8.04 -0.73
CA TRP A 152 9.69 -7.77 -1.97
C TRP A 152 8.28 -7.27 -1.66
N VAL A 153 7.68 -6.53 -2.60
CA VAL A 153 6.34 -5.97 -2.42
C VAL A 153 5.30 -7.02 -2.76
N VAL A 154 4.57 -7.48 -1.75
CA VAL A 154 3.42 -8.38 -1.93
C VAL A 154 2.28 -7.64 -2.61
N GLY A 155 1.99 -6.41 -2.19
CA GLY A 155 0.93 -5.60 -2.78
C GLY A 155 0.84 -4.21 -2.17
N LYS A 156 -0.06 -3.38 -2.73
CA LYS A 156 -0.29 -1.99 -2.34
C LYS A 156 -1.73 -1.81 -1.87
N GLY A 157 -1.90 -1.38 -0.62
CA GLY A 157 -3.18 -1.01 -0.07
C GLY A 157 -3.54 0.44 -0.38
N THR A 158 -4.80 0.66 -0.71
CA THR A 158 -5.30 1.98 -1.11
C THR A 158 -6.14 2.59 0.00
N PHE A 159 -5.92 3.88 0.25
CA PHE A 159 -6.76 4.73 1.10
C PHE A 159 -7.58 5.69 0.26
N SER A 160 -8.69 6.14 0.83
CA SER A 160 -9.51 7.20 0.27
C SER A 160 -8.81 8.56 0.35
N SER A 161 -9.40 9.57 -0.34
CA SER A 161 -8.85 10.92 -0.40
C SER A 161 -8.65 11.54 0.97
N TYR A 162 -7.50 12.19 1.14
CA TYR A 162 -7.18 12.94 2.34
C TYR A 162 -7.92 14.28 2.41
N GLY A 163 -8.33 14.61 3.61
CA GLY A 163 -8.91 15.89 3.98
C GLY A 163 -8.30 16.42 5.27
N LEU A 164 -8.93 17.42 5.88
CA LEU A 164 -8.47 18.06 7.10
C LEU A 164 -9.60 18.15 8.12
N GLY A 165 -9.44 17.43 9.22
CA GLY A 165 -10.30 17.59 10.38
C GLY A 165 -9.75 18.65 11.33
N THR A 166 -10.61 19.53 11.86
CA THR A 166 -10.20 20.69 12.69
C THR A 166 -11.17 20.97 13.83
N LYS A 167 -10.70 21.70 14.85
CA LYS A 167 -11.53 22.26 15.93
C LYS A 167 -12.32 23.50 15.49
N PHE A 168 -11.95 24.10 14.38
CA PHE A 168 -12.52 25.33 13.83
C PHE A 168 -12.94 25.15 12.38
N GLY A 169 -13.89 25.95 11.93
CA GLY A 169 -14.31 25.97 10.52
C GLY A 169 -13.34 26.78 9.66
N TRP A 170 -13.03 26.30 8.44
CA TRP A 170 -12.22 27.02 7.47
C TRP A 170 -12.71 26.76 6.06
N LYS A 171 -12.53 27.72 5.14
CA LYS A 171 -13.01 27.63 3.75
C LYS A 171 -11.96 28.06 2.71
N LYS A 172 -10.91 28.72 3.12
CA LYS A 172 -9.79 29.17 2.26
C LYS A 172 -8.45 28.93 2.98
N MET A 173 -7.38 28.78 2.23
CA MET A 173 -6.05 28.48 2.78
C MET A 173 -5.60 29.49 3.84
N SER A 174 -5.92 30.79 3.67
CA SER A 174 -5.56 31.83 4.64
C SER A 174 -6.21 31.65 6.02
N ASP A 175 -7.33 30.94 6.12
CA ASP A 175 -8.01 30.67 7.38
C ASP A 175 -7.20 29.70 8.27
N LEU A 176 -6.23 28.98 7.70
CA LEU A 176 -5.34 28.07 8.41
C LEU A 176 -4.15 28.78 9.07
N SER A 177 -3.90 30.05 8.71
CA SER A 177 -2.79 30.85 9.25
C SER A 177 -2.95 31.04 10.77
N GLY A 178 -1.87 30.87 11.53
CA GLY A 178 -1.86 30.96 12.99
C GLY A 178 -2.26 29.67 13.72
N HIS A 179 -2.77 28.67 13.02
CA HIS A 179 -3.20 27.40 13.61
C HIS A 179 -2.10 26.33 13.59
N LYS A 180 -2.17 25.44 14.60
CA LYS A 180 -1.32 24.25 14.70
C LYS A 180 -2.02 23.09 14.05
N ILE A 181 -1.48 22.61 12.93
CA ILE A 181 -2.05 21.50 12.16
C ILE A 181 -1.08 20.34 12.14
N ALA A 182 -1.58 19.17 12.48
CA ALA A 182 -0.78 17.96 12.54
C ALA A 182 -0.90 17.12 11.26
N GLY A 183 0.15 16.38 11.00
CA GLY A 183 0.24 15.39 9.95
C GLY A 183 1.25 14.31 10.30
N ALA A 184 1.43 13.34 9.42
CA ALA A 184 2.37 12.25 9.62
C ALA A 184 3.17 11.95 8.33
N GLY A 185 4.48 11.83 8.48
CA GLY A 185 5.34 11.47 7.34
C GLY A 185 5.22 12.45 6.18
N LEU A 186 4.96 11.96 4.98
CA LEU A 186 4.99 12.75 3.74
C LEU A 186 3.81 13.70 3.55
N ASN A 187 2.79 13.73 4.41
CA ASN A 187 1.79 14.78 4.35
C ASN A 187 2.19 16.05 5.11
N LEU A 188 3.28 16.02 5.88
CA LEU A 188 3.84 17.22 6.53
C LEU A 188 4.28 18.30 5.53
N PRO A 189 4.95 17.98 4.40
CA PRO A 189 5.26 18.96 3.37
C PRO A 189 4.03 19.67 2.81
N TRP A 190 2.88 19.00 2.68
CA TRP A 190 1.64 19.65 2.23
C TRP A 190 1.23 20.81 3.13
N LEU A 191 1.41 20.64 4.44
CA LEU A 191 1.11 21.67 5.43
C LEU A 191 2.17 22.77 5.48
N LYS A 192 3.46 22.40 5.35
CA LYS A 192 4.57 23.36 5.35
C LYS A 192 4.52 24.37 4.21
N LEU A 193 3.87 24.03 3.11
CA LEU A 193 3.66 24.89 1.95
C LEU A 193 2.47 25.86 2.12
N LEU A 194 1.69 25.72 3.20
CA LEU A 194 0.60 26.63 3.55
C LEU A 194 1.12 27.74 4.47
N SER A 195 0.95 28.99 4.04
CA SER A 195 1.46 30.15 4.78
C SER A 195 0.86 30.27 6.17
N GLY A 196 1.72 30.48 7.16
CA GLY A 196 1.33 30.76 8.56
C GLY A 196 0.86 29.54 9.35
N VAL A 197 0.91 28.33 8.80
CA VAL A 197 0.56 27.09 9.52
C VAL A 197 1.76 26.61 10.36
N THR A 198 1.52 26.34 11.65
CA THR A 198 2.48 25.65 12.50
C THR A 198 2.27 24.14 12.33
N VAL A 199 3.26 23.46 11.77
CA VAL A 199 3.17 22.03 11.42
C VAL A 199 3.68 21.14 12.55
N ILE A 200 2.85 20.21 13.00
CA ILE A 200 3.17 19.27 14.08
C ILE A 200 3.19 17.84 13.50
N GLN A 201 4.23 17.09 13.84
CA GLN A 201 4.25 15.65 13.52
C GLN A 201 3.44 14.88 14.55
N THR A 202 2.61 13.94 14.10
CA THR A 202 1.81 13.07 14.97
C THR A 202 1.74 11.65 14.37
N ASN A 203 1.07 10.77 15.11
CA ASN A 203 0.61 9.47 14.62
C ASN A 203 -0.81 9.20 15.11
N LEU A 204 -1.49 8.23 14.51
CA LEU A 204 -2.91 7.97 14.81
C LEU A 204 -3.17 7.47 16.23
N ASN A 205 -2.18 6.83 16.89
CA ASN A 205 -2.33 6.34 18.26
C ASN A 205 -2.41 7.49 19.28
N GLU A 206 -1.83 8.65 18.96
CA GLU A 206 -1.78 9.84 19.82
C GLU A 206 -2.84 10.88 19.45
N ALA A 207 -3.39 10.80 18.23
CA ALA A 207 -4.14 11.89 17.62
C ALA A 207 -5.36 12.34 18.45
N TYR A 208 -6.10 11.42 19.05
CA TYR A 208 -7.27 11.77 19.87
C TYR A 208 -6.87 12.63 21.09
N ASN A 209 -5.92 12.15 21.88
CA ASN A 209 -5.48 12.84 23.09
C ASN A 209 -4.84 14.20 22.79
N SER A 210 -4.05 14.27 21.72
CA SER A 210 -3.38 15.50 21.30
C SER A 210 -4.35 16.56 20.78
N LEU A 211 -5.38 16.15 20.03
CA LEU A 211 -6.49 17.02 19.66
C LEU A 211 -7.26 17.49 20.89
N GLN A 212 -7.62 16.56 21.78
CA GLN A 212 -8.40 16.88 22.98
C GLN A 212 -7.68 17.91 23.85
N SER A 213 -6.40 17.70 24.14
CA SER A 213 -5.57 18.58 24.97
C SER A 213 -5.11 19.87 24.27
N GLY A 214 -5.33 20.03 22.96
CA GLY A 214 -4.95 21.23 22.21
C GLY A 214 -3.48 21.33 21.85
N VAL A 215 -2.74 20.21 21.82
CA VAL A 215 -1.38 20.17 21.28
C VAL A 215 -1.39 20.69 19.83
N TYR A 216 -2.44 20.35 19.08
CA TYR A 216 -2.77 20.89 17.78
C TYR A 216 -4.30 21.00 17.60
N GLU A 217 -4.71 21.74 16.57
CA GLU A 217 -6.12 22.10 16.33
C GLU A 217 -6.72 21.38 15.13
N GLY A 218 -5.90 20.67 14.35
CA GLY A 218 -6.35 19.88 13.21
C GLY A 218 -5.36 18.80 12.81
N VAL A 219 -5.86 17.81 12.03
CA VAL A 219 -5.06 16.68 11.53
C VAL A 219 -5.42 16.39 10.08
N VAL A 220 -4.39 16.21 9.23
CA VAL A 220 -4.53 15.69 7.87
C VAL A 220 -4.80 14.20 7.91
N ILE A 221 -5.98 13.77 7.50
CA ILE A 221 -6.40 12.36 7.49
C ILE A 221 -7.61 12.15 6.59
N PHE A 222 -7.86 10.93 6.17
CA PHE A 222 -9.05 10.54 5.42
C PHE A 222 -10.25 10.26 6.33
N PRO A 223 -11.51 10.44 5.86
CA PRO A 223 -12.73 10.37 6.69
C PRO A 223 -12.91 9.06 7.47
N PRO A 224 -12.60 7.86 6.89
CA PRO A 224 -12.71 6.61 7.65
C PRO A 224 -11.83 6.57 8.90
N ALA A 225 -10.61 7.09 8.83
CA ALA A 225 -9.73 7.16 10.00
C ALA A 225 -10.17 8.25 10.96
N TRP A 226 -10.58 9.45 10.46
CA TRP A 226 -11.13 10.51 11.29
C TRP A 226 -12.27 10.01 12.18
N LYS A 227 -13.23 9.30 11.57
CA LYS A 227 -14.34 8.69 12.31
C LYS A 227 -13.92 7.50 13.18
N GLY A 228 -13.09 6.62 12.66
CA GLY A 228 -12.72 5.37 13.34
C GLY A 228 -11.82 5.56 14.56
N PHE A 229 -11.00 6.62 14.59
CA PHE A 229 -10.22 7.03 15.77
C PHE A 229 -10.96 8.05 16.63
N LYS A 230 -12.26 8.29 16.37
CA LYS A 230 -13.13 9.21 17.14
C LYS A 230 -12.60 10.66 17.19
N LEU A 231 -11.81 11.08 16.19
CA LEU A 231 -11.24 12.42 16.17
C LEU A 231 -12.31 13.50 15.99
N ASP A 232 -13.49 13.12 15.54
CA ASP A 232 -14.70 13.96 15.47
C ASP A 232 -15.31 14.32 16.84
N GLU A 233 -14.90 13.66 17.92
CA GLU A 233 -15.35 14.02 19.27
C GLU A 233 -14.69 15.32 19.76
N PRO A 234 -13.34 15.45 19.79
CA PRO A 234 -12.67 16.68 20.17
C PRO A 234 -12.63 17.76 19.08
N ALA A 235 -12.95 17.45 17.82
CA ALA A 235 -12.86 18.39 16.69
C ALA A 235 -14.00 18.16 15.68
N LYS A 236 -14.93 19.10 15.61
CA LYS A 236 -16.23 18.94 14.94
C LYS A 236 -16.27 19.35 13.47
N PHE A 237 -15.18 19.84 12.91
CA PHE A 237 -15.14 20.27 11.52
C PHE A 237 -14.30 19.32 10.66
N TYR A 238 -14.79 18.96 9.50
CA TYR A 238 -14.03 18.18 8.54
C TYR A 238 -14.17 18.80 7.15
N THR A 239 -13.05 19.14 6.52
CA THR A 239 -13.01 19.68 5.17
C THR A 239 -12.47 18.64 4.18
N GLU A 240 -13.28 18.32 3.17
CA GLU A 240 -12.85 17.54 2.01
C GLU A 240 -11.94 18.42 1.13
N VAL A 241 -10.64 18.36 1.38
CA VAL A 241 -9.61 19.13 0.65
C VAL A 241 -9.37 18.52 -0.73
N GLY A 242 -9.44 17.18 -0.80
CA GLY A 242 -9.12 16.45 -2.02
C GLY A 242 -7.62 16.40 -2.30
N TRP A 243 -6.78 16.13 -1.28
CA TRP A 243 -5.35 15.87 -1.52
C TRP A 243 -5.10 14.62 -2.33
N GLY A 244 -6.12 13.78 -2.47
CA GLY A 244 -6.13 12.60 -3.31
C GLY A 244 -6.15 11.29 -2.52
N ALA A 245 -6.65 10.25 -3.19
CA ALA A 245 -6.51 8.88 -2.77
C ALA A 245 -5.05 8.42 -2.95
N THR A 246 -4.61 7.44 -2.16
CA THR A 246 -3.21 7.00 -2.17
C THR A 246 -3.07 5.49 -2.10
N THR A 247 -2.03 4.93 -2.74
CA THR A 247 -1.71 3.49 -2.76
C THR A 247 -0.39 3.18 -2.04
N LEU A 248 -0.10 3.92 -0.99
CA LEU A 248 1.22 3.84 -0.35
C LEU A 248 1.25 3.01 0.94
N TYR A 249 0.19 2.29 1.27
CA TYR A 249 0.25 1.31 2.34
C TYR A 249 0.76 -0.01 1.77
N GLN A 250 2.05 -0.25 1.97
CA GLN A 250 2.73 -1.39 1.37
C GLN A 250 2.53 -2.64 2.23
N MET A 251 2.33 -3.77 1.56
CA MET A 251 2.53 -5.10 2.14
C MET A 251 3.83 -5.65 1.58
N THR A 252 4.81 -5.91 2.43
CA THR A 252 6.09 -6.50 2.04
C THR A 252 6.30 -7.83 2.72
N MET A 253 7.09 -8.71 2.11
CA MET A 253 7.47 -9.99 2.68
C MET A 253 8.99 -10.17 2.63
N ASN A 254 9.54 -10.74 3.69
CA ASN A 254 10.94 -11.12 3.76
C ASN A 254 11.27 -12.15 2.65
N MET A 255 12.34 -11.90 1.89
CA MET A 255 12.69 -12.74 0.72
C MET A 255 13.10 -14.18 1.12
N ASP A 256 13.72 -14.36 2.29
CA ASP A 256 14.08 -15.71 2.73
C ASP A 256 12.84 -16.49 3.21
N SER A 257 11.85 -15.80 3.82
CA SER A 257 10.57 -16.42 4.17
C SER A 257 9.79 -16.80 2.91
N TRP A 258 9.82 -15.94 1.90
CA TRP A 258 9.22 -16.20 0.60
C TRP A 258 9.85 -17.38 -0.12
N ALA A 259 11.20 -17.47 -0.14
CA ALA A 259 11.93 -18.52 -0.82
C ALA A 259 11.67 -19.92 -0.24
N LYS A 260 11.23 -20.02 1.02
CA LYS A 260 10.87 -21.29 1.66
C LYS A 260 9.50 -21.83 1.23
N LEU A 261 8.65 -20.99 0.65
CA LEU A 261 7.32 -21.40 0.23
C LEU A 261 7.39 -22.18 -1.10
N PRO A 262 6.67 -23.30 -1.22
CA PRO A 262 6.53 -24.03 -2.49
C PRO A 262 5.94 -23.17 -3.59
N LYS A 263 6.24 -23.48 -4.84
CA LYS A 263 5.80 -22.69 -5.99
C LYS A 263 4.28 -22.57 -6.11
N GLU A 264 3.54 -23.66 -5.81
CA GLU A 264 2.09 -23.65 -5.78
C GLU A 264 1.53 -22.72 -4.68
N VAL A 265 2.17 -22.64 -3.52
CA VAL A 265 1.80 -21.69 -2.47
C VAL A 265 2.12 -20.26 -2.92
N GLN A 266 3.30 -20.02 -3.49
CA GLN A 266 3.68 -18.72 -4.05
C GLN A 266 2.67 -18.24 -5.12
N LYS A 267 2.19 -19.15 -5.97
CA LYS A 267 1.15 -18.85 -6.98
C LYS A 267 -0.13 -18.33 -6.34
N ILE A 268 -0.61 -19.01 -5.28
CA ILE A 268 -1.80 -18.58 -4.56
C ILE A 268 -1.62 -17.17 -3.97
N PHE A 269 -0.45 -16.87 -3.39
CA PHE A 269 -0.13 -15.53 -2.91
C PHE A 269 -0.19 -14.48 -4.04
N HIS A 270 0.38 -14.78 -5.22
CA HIS A 270 0.35 -13.87 -6.36
C HIS A 270 -1.07 -13.59 -6.86
N GLU A 271 -1.93 -14.59 -6.86
CA GLU A 271 -3.33 -14.43 -7.29
C GLU A 271 -4.15 -13.64 -6.26
N GLU A 272 -3.99 -13.93 -4.98
CA GLU A 272 -4.78 -13.29 -3.93
C GLU A 272 -4.32 -11.87 -3.60
N ARG A 273 -3.02 -11.55 -3.75
CA ARG A 273 -2.52 -10.17 -3.57
C ARG A 273 -3.20 -9.18 -4.51
N ALA A 274 -3.37 -9.56 -5.79
CA ALA A 274 -4.02 -8.70 -6.77
C ALA A 274 -5.48 -8.41 -6.41
N LYS A 275 -6.20 -9.43 -5.93
CA LYS A 275 -7.56 -9.27 -5.42
C LYS A 275 -7.61 -8.44 -4.15
N TRP A 276 -6.62 -8.58 -3.26
CA TRP A 276 -6.52 -7.78 -2.05
C TRP A 276 -6.31 -6.30 -2.36
N GLU A 277 -5.48 -5.95 -3.35
CA GLU A 277 -5.30 -4.56 -3.81
C GLU A 277 -6.65 -3.95 -4.25
N VAL A 278 -7.42 -4.68 -5.05
CA VAL A 278 -8.75 -4.23 -5.51
C VAL A 278 -9.72 -4.09 -4.33
N LYS A 279 -9.77 -5.08 -3.45
CA LYS A 279 -10.67 -5.05 -2.28
C LYS A 279 -10.35 -3.93 -1.29
N THR A 280 -9.08 -3.54 -1.15
CA THR A 280 -8.74 -2.36 -0.33
C THR A 280 -9.27 -1.07 -0.94
N ALA A 281 -9.14 -0.90 -2.27
CA ALA A 281 -9.65 0.27 -2.97
C ALA A 281 -11.19 0.33 -2.95
N GLU A 282 -11.87 -0.79 -3.18
CA GLU A 282 -13.33 -0.89 -3.06
C GLU A 282 -13.82 -0.52 -1.65
N LEU A 283 -13.16 -1.07 -0.62
CA LEU A 283 -13.51 -0.78 0.77
C LEU A 283 -13.25 0.70 1.11
N ALA A 284 -12.13 1.27 0.64
CA ALA A 284 -11.81 2.69 0.82
C ALA A 284 -12.88 3.59 0.19
N THR A 285 -13.32 3.28 -1.04
CA THR A 285 -14.41 3.99 -1.72
C THR A 285 -15.71 3.92 -0.91
N LYS A 286 -16.10 2.71 -0.49
CA LYS A 286 -17.32 2.50 0.30
C LYS A 286 -17.28 3.24 1.62
N LYS A 287 -16.17 3.14 2.35
CA LYS A 287 -16.00 3.75 3.67
C LYS A 287 -15.91 5.28 3.61
N TYR A 288 -15.37 5.87 2.56
CA TYR A 288 -15.33 7.31 2.40
C TYR A 288 -16.72 7.93 2.56
N GLY A 289 -17.66 7.54 1.71
CA GLY A 289 -19.02 8.08 1.76
C GLY A 289 -19.79 7.72 3.03
N SER A 290 -19.65 6.49 3.54
CA SER A 290 -20.32 6.08 4.78
C SER A 290 -19.77 6.82 6.00
N SER A 291 -18.48 7.12 6.04
CA SER A 291 -17.87 7.88 7.14
C SER A 291 -18.30 9.34 7.14
N LEU A 292 -18.37 9.99 5.97
CA LEU A 292 -18.91 11.36 5.86
C LEU A 292 -20.38 11.43 6.35
N LYS A 293 -21.21 10.46 5.97
CA LYS A 293 -22.59 10.36 6.47
C LYS A 293 -22.65 10.19 8.00
N ALA A 294 -21.79 9.34 8.55
CA ALA A 294 -21.71 9.12 10.01
C ALA A 294 -21.24 10.39 10.73
N LEU A 295 -20.18 11.04 10.24
CA LEU A 295 -19.69 12.32 10.80
C LEU A 295 -20.78 13.38 10.85
N LYS A 296 -21.56 13.54 9.76
CA LYS A 296 -22.69 14.49 9.72
C LYS A 296 -23.77 14.11 10.74
N LYS A 297 -24.11 12.81 10.83
CA LYS A 297 -25.10 12.31 11.80
C LYS A 297 -24.65 12.59 13.25
N ASP A 298 -23.36 12.48 13.54
CA ASP A 298 -22.77 12.67 14.88
C ASP A 298 -22.43 14.16 15.17
N GLY A 299 -22.99 15.08 14.36
CA GLY A 299 -22.94 16.52 14.61
C GLY A 299 -21.70 17.22 14.08
N SER A 300 -20.88 16.56 13.25
CA SER A 300 -19.78 17.24 12.58
C SER A 300 -20.25 18.15 11.46
N THR A 301 -19.61 19.30 11.33
CA THR A 301 -19.79 20.20 10.18
C THR A 301 -18.84 19.82 9.06
N LEU A 302 -19.41 19.50 7.89
CA LEU A 302 -18.65 19.10 6.72
C LEU A 302 -18.54 20.25 5.74
N TYR A 303 -17.33 20.53 5.26
CA TYR A 303 -17.04 21.46 4.18
C TYR A 303 -16.40 20.72 3.00
N LYS A 304 -16.52 21.30 1.83
CA LYS A 304 -15.74 20.90 0.66
C LYS A 304 -14.94 22.11 0.20
N LEU A 305 -13.63 21.95 0.04
CA LEU A 305 -12.76 23.03 -0.40
C LEU A 305 -13.19 23.51 -1.80
N PRO A 306 -13.46 24.83 -1.99
CA PRO A 306 -13.83 25.38 -3.29
C PRO A 306 -12.75 25.08 -4.35
N TYR A 307 -13.19 24.95 -5.61
CA TYR A 307 -12.28 24.53 -6.69
C TYR A 307 -11.13 25.52 -6.93
N ASP A 308 -11.39 26.83 -6.83
CA ASP A 308 -10.37 27.87 -6.92
C ASP A 308 -9.30 27.75 -5.83
N GLN A 309 -9.70 27.46 -4.59
CA GLN A 309 -8.80 27.19 -3.46
C GLN A 309 -8.01 25.90 -3.67
N ARG A 310 -8.67 24.84 -4.17
CA ARG A 310 -8.02 23.58 -4.51
C ARG A 310 -6.98 23.77 -5.62
N LYS A 311 -7.31 24.57 -6.65
CA LYS A 311 -6.38 24.93 -7.74
C LYS A 311 -5.19 25.71 -7.21
N ALA A 312 -5.40 26.73 -6.38
CA ALA A 312 -4.35 27.54 -5.80
C ALA A 312 -3.42 26.70 -4.90
N MET A 313 -4.00 25.76 -4.13
CA MET A 313 -3.24 24.80 -3.30
C MET A 313 -2.39 23.87 -4.15
N ALA A 314 -2.91 23.31 -5.24
CA ALA A 314 -2.17 22.47 -6.17
C ALA A 314 -1.00 23.24 -6.84
N GLN A 315 -1.22 24.51 -7.21
CA GLN A 315 -0.16 25.38 -7.72
C GLN A 315 0.97 25.60 -6.71
N ALA A 316 0.65 25.74 -5.41
CA ALA A 316 1.66 25.88 -4.36
C ALA A 316 2.54 24.65 -4.21
N TYR A 317 2.08 23.46 -4.63
CA TYR A 317 2.84 22.22 -4.58
C TYR A 317 3.74 21.98 -5.80
N ASP A 318 3.64 22.77 -6.85
CA ASP A 318 4.38 22.57 -8.12
C ASP A 318 5.90 22.53 -7.91
N GLY A 319 6.44 23.47 -7.17
CA GLY A 319 7.87 23.52 -6.83
C GLY A 319 8.33 22.28 -6.06
N TRP A 320 7.55 21.86 -5.06
CA TRP A 320 7.87 20.68 -4.26
C TRP A 320 7.80 19.38 -5.07
N ALA A 321 6.81 19.22 -5.94
CA ALA A 321 6.73 18.07 -6.83
C ALA A 321 7.97 17.97 -7.74
N ASN A 322 8.37 19.11 -8.32
CA ASN A 322 9.55 19.22 -9.17
C ASN A 322 10.87 18.91 -8.43
N ASP A 323 11.05 19.49 -7.23
CA ASP A 323 12.23 19.24 -6.41
C ASP A 323 12.32 17.80 -5.94
N SER A 324 11.17 17.19 -5.64
CA SER A 324 11.07 15.77 -5.27
C SER A 324 11.44 14.85 -6.45
N ALA A 325 10.99 15.17 -7.66
CA ALA A 325 11.39 14.45 -8.87
C ALA A 325 12.91 14.51 -9.09
N LYS A 326 13.50 15.72 -9.00
CA LYS A 326 14.95 15.93 -9.10
C LYS A 326 15.75 15.27 -7.98
N MET A 327 15.17 15.19 -6.77
CA MET A 327 15.80 14.45 -5.67
C MET A 327 15.94 12.97 -6.00
N LEU A 328 14.91 12.36 -6.62
CA LEU A 328 14.98 10.97 -7.10
C LEU A 328 16.01 10.82 -8.22
N ASP A 329 16.03 11.73 -9.20
CA ASP A 329 17.03 11.72 -10.29
C ASP A 329 18.47 11.78 -9.75
N LYS A 330 18.75 12.62 -8.75
CA LYS A 330 20.05 12.69 -8.08
C LYS A 330 20.45 11.41 -7.36
N LYS A 331 19.47 10.59 -6.95
CA LYS A 331 19.70 9.25 -6.38
C LYS A 331 19.87 8.15 -7.43
N GLY A 332 19.91 8.51 -8.73
CA GLY A 332 19.97 7.55 -9.84
C GLY A 332 18.66 6.82 -10.13
N LEU A 333 17.54 7.35 -9.65
CA LEU A 333 16.20 6.84 -9.88
C LEU A 333 15.49 7.71 -10.94
N PRO A 334 14.58 7.19 -11.74
CA PRO A 334 13.97 7.94 -12.85
C PRO A 334 12.84 8.88 -12.37
N GLY A 335 13.09 9.75 -11.39
CA GLY A 335 12.09 10.55 -10.70
C GLY A 335 11.28 11.46 -11.62
N SER A 336 11.95 12.30 -12.41
CA SER A 336 11.27 13.21 -13.36
C SER A 336 10.48 12.42 -14.40
N LYS A 337 11.05 11.34 -14.95
CA LYS A 337 10.37 10.47 -15.92
C LYS A 337 9.16 9.78 -15.31
N LEU A 338 9.29 9.25 -14.08
CA LEU A 338 8.22 8.59 -13.33
C LEU A 338 7.04 9.55 -13.10
N PHE A 339 7.31 10.77 -12.60
CA PHE A 339 6.26 11.73 -12.27
C PHE A 339 5.55 12.24 -13.51
N LYS A 340 6.29 12.57 -14.59
CA LYS A 340 5.70 12.93 -15.88
C LYS A 340 4.76 11.82 -16.38
N ARG A 341 5.27 10.59 -16.38
CA ARG A 341 4.50 9.45 -16.90
C ARG A 341 3.25 9.15 -16.07
N TYR A 342 3.33 9.26 -14.74
CA TYR A 342 2.18 9.13 -13.86
C TYR A 342 1.08 10.15 -14.16
N LEU A 343 1.47 11.42 -14.38
CA LEU A 343 0.52 12.48 -14.74
C LEU A 343 -0.09 12.26 -16.13
N GLU A 344 0.70 11.84 -17.11
CA GLU A 344 0.23 11.48 -18.45
C GLU A 344 -0.77 10.32 -18.41
N ILE A 345 -0.50 9.26 -17.62
CA ILE A 345 -1.42 8.14 -17.44
C ILE A 345 -2.73 8.63 -16.80
N ALA A 346 -2.64 9.53 -15.82
CA ALA A 346 -3.82 10.12 -15.21
C ALA A 346 -4.66 10.91 -16.21
N GLU A 347 -4.04 11.76 -17.04
CA GLU A 347 -4.72 12.51 -18.10
C GLU A 347 -5.34 11.59 -19.15
N GLN A 348 -4.63 10.52 -19.57
CA GLN A 348 -5.14 9.50 -20.50
C GLN A 348 -6.35 8.73 -19.95
N ASP A 349 -6.41 8.56 -18.62
CA ASP A 349 -7.57 7.98 -17.93
C ASP A 349 -8.73 9.00 -17.73
N GLY A 350 -8.63 10.20 -18.31
CA GLY A 350 -9.65 11.24 -18.28
C GLY A 350 -9.68 12.08 -17.00
N ILE A 351 -8.64 12.01 -16.16
CA ILE A 351 -8.56 12.80 -14.92
C ILE A 351 -8.25 14.24 -15.26
N LYS A 352 -9.10 15.16 -14.78
CA LYS A 352 -8.89 16.59 -14.87
C LYS A 352 -8.16 17.08 -13.63
N LEU A 353 -6.86 17.35 -13.77
CA LEU A 353 -6.04 17.87 -12.69
C LEU A 353 -6.46 19.31 -12.33
N PRO A 354 -6.50 19.68 -11.04
CA PRO A 354 -6.77 21.07 -10.64
C PRO A 354 -5.65 22.03 -11.08
N HIS A 355 -4.44 21.51 -11.25
CA HIS A 355 -3.27 22.20 -11.77
C HIS A 355 -2.41 21.22 -12.58
N LYS A 356 -1.87 21.66 -13.71
CA LYS A 356 -0.90 20.87 -14.47
C LYS A 356 0.49 21.07 -13.87
N TYR A 357 0.97 20.04 -13.16
CA TYR A 357 2.30 20.05 -12.57
C TYR A 357 3.39 20.15 -13.64
N ASN A 358 4.30 21.10 -13.45
CA ASN A 358 5.42 21.34 -14.39
C ASN A 358 6.68 20.60 -13.92
N ILE A 359 6.73 19.30 -14.16
CA ILE A 359 7.91 18.47 -13.85
C ILE A 359 8.95 18.72 -14.93
N LYS A 360 10.14 19.21 -14.56
CA LYS A 360 11.24 19.53 -15.47
C LYS A 360 12.17 18.36 -15.71
#